data_fbd13ed71ce8c1f900b654892977af40
#
_entry.id   fbd13ed71ce8c1f900b654892977af40
#
_cell.length_a   1.000
_cell.length_b   1.000
_cell.length_c   1.000
_cell.angle_alpha   90.00
_cell.angle_beta   90.00
_cell.angle_gamma   90.00
#
_symmetry.space_group_name_H-M   'P 1'
#
loop_
_entity.id
_entity.type
_entity.pdbx_description
1 polymer ?
#
loop_
_entity_poly.entity_id
_entity_poly.type
_entity_poly.pdbx_seq_one_letter_code
_entity_poly.pdbx_strand_id
1 'polypeptide(L)'
;MAVRQSTAQPVGTRHSPHPGAGPHPTEADVSIATCWTNATRLQRFVGVVALVAAIASPAIADVPIASALTVALLVPAALIDMQTLRLPDVWIGAAAVVFLVTDALSRAIGTSGVPPGEIVLGALVLGVPLLLLHLASPSSMGFGDVKLSVVLGAAISATDWHLALPALALAAGTTATVGIVRRARSLPFGPGLVGATLIALLAQDVLVRS
;
A
#
# COMPACT_ATOMS: atom_id res chain seq x y z
N MET A 1 19.99 -10.01 -77.28
CA MET A 1 19.37 -9.18 -76.24
C MET A 1 19.16 -10.09 -75.00
N ALA A 2 20.12 -10.06 -74.09
CA ALA A 2 20.16 -10.98 -72.94
C ALA A 2 19.85 -10.16 -71.66
N VAL A 3 18.72 -10.49 -71.04
CA VAL A 3 18.25 -9.90 -69.78
C VAL A 3 18.96 -10.61 -68.62
N ARG A 4 19.85 -9.90 -67.92
CA ARG A 4 20.46 -10.33 -66.65
C ARG A 4 19.45 -10.20 -65.53
N GLN A 5 18.99 -11.31 -64.99
CA GLN A 5 18.28 -11.36 -63.73
C GLN A 5 19.28 -11.25 -62.56
N SER A 6 19.16 -10.13 -61.84
CA SER A 6 19.91 -9.90 -60.60
C SER A 6 19.13 -10.52 -59.45
N THR A 7 19.65 -11.62 -58.89
CA THR A 7 19.15 -12.25 -57.67
C THR A 7 19.63 -11.45 -56.46
N ALA A 8 18.71 -10.67 -55.90
CA ALA A 8 18.96 -10.03 -54.60
C ALA A 8 18.86 -11.09 -53.48
N GLN A 9 19.97 -11.28 -52.77
CA GLN A 9 20.00 -12.10 -51.54
C GLN A 9 19.30 -11.31 -50.41
N PRO A 10 18.47 -11.97 -49.58
CA PRO A 10 17.91 -11.35 -48.42
C PRO A 10 19.04 -11.15 -47.37
N VAL A 11 19.23 -9.91 -46.97
CA VAL A 11 20.12 -9.52 -45.85
C VAL A 11 19.49 -10.10 -44.58
N GLY A 12 20.04 -11.20 -44.10
CA GLY A 12 19.73 -11.75 -42.79
C GLY A 12 20.15 -10.76 -41.70
N THR A 13 19.21 -10.08 -41.11
CA THR A 13 19.42 -9.31 -39.88
C THR A 13 19.75 -10.29 -38.76
N ARG A 14 21.05 -10.48 -38.51
CA ARG A 14 21.52 -11.11 -37.27
C ARG A 14 21.09 -10.19 -36.12
N HIS A 15 20.01 -10.54 -35.43
CA HIS A 15 19.76 -10.03 -34.09
C HIS A 15 20.90 -10.51 -33.20
N SER A 16 21.86 -9.65 -32.95
CA SER A 16 22.81 -9.82 -31.86
C SER A 16 22.01 -9.82 -30.56
N PRO A 17 22.09 -10.84 -29.70
CA PRO A 17 21.51 -10.76 -28.37
C PRO A 17 22.25 -9.63 -27.63
N HIS A 18 21.49 -8.63 -27.16
CA HIS A 18 22.03 -7.61 -26.28
C HIS A 18 22.66 -8.28 -25.04
N PRO A 19 23.97 -8.18 -24.82
CA PRO A 19 24.58 -8.66 -23.59
C PRO A 19 24.19 -7.67 -22.48
N GLY A 20 23.27 -8.05 -21.61
CA GLY A 20 22.94 -7.24 -20.45
C GLY A 20 21.53 -7.31 -19.89
N ALA A 21 20.62 -8.03 -20.50
CA ALA A 21 19.35 -8.35 -19.83
C ALA A 21 19.60 -9.52 -18.85
N GLY A 22 20.13 -9.19 -17.66
CA GLY A 22 20.05 -10.12 -16.55
C GLY A 22 18.57 -10.51 -16.31
N PRO A 23 18.29 -11.71 -15.79
CA PRO A 23 16.94 -12.12 -15.50
C PRO A 23 16.28 -11.05 -14.63
N HIS A 24 15.12 -10.54 -15.08
CA HIS A 24 14.33 -9.64 -14.26
C HIS A 24 14.04 -10.37 -12.94
N PRO A 25 14.30 -9.74 -11.76
CA PRO A 25 13.98 -10.38 -10.50
C PRO A 25 12.51 -10.75 -10.48
N THR A 26 12.23 -12.01 -10.25
CA THR A 26 10.87 -12.52 -10.09
C THR A 26 10.27 -11.97 -8.80
N GLU A 27 8.95 -11.84 -8.71
CA GLU A 27 8.28 -11.37 -7.49
C GLU A 27 8.68 -12.18 -6.23
N ALA A 28 9.12 -13.42 -6.41
CA ALA A 28 9.61 -14.28 -5.35
C ALA A 28 10.98 -13.86 -4.78
N ASP A 29 11.76 -13.06 -5.52
CA ASP A 29 13.10 -12.64 -5.08
C ASP A 29 13.09 -11.42 -4.15
N VAL A 30 11.95 -10.74 -4.01
CA VAL A 30 11.77 -9.61 -3.09
C VAL A 30 11.31 -10.12 -1.73
N SER A 31 12.21 -10.70 -0.98
CA SER A 31 11.94 -11.12 0.40
C SER A 31 11.97 -9.91 1.35
N ILE A 32 11.13 -9.95 2.41
CA ILE A 32 11.18 -8.95 3.50
C ILE A 32 12.59 -8.85 4.07
N ALA A 33 13.32 -9.97 4.15
CA ALA A 33 14.68 -10.01 4.66
C ALA A 33 15.62 -9.17 3.80
N THR A 34 15.54 -9.26 2.47
CA THR A 34 16.35 -8.44 1.55
C THR A 34 15.98 -6.97 1.60
N CYS A 35 14.70 -6.63 1.69
CA CYS A 35 14.26 -5.24 1.88
C CYS A 35 14.73 -4.69 3.23
N TRP A 36 14.65 -5.48 4.30
CA TRP A 36 15.10 -5.08 5.62
C TRP A 36 16.61 -4.83 5.69
N THR A 37 17.42 -5.69 5.07
CA THR A 37 18.89 -5.50 5.03
C THR A 37 19.30 -4.28 4.21
N ASN A 38 18.59 -3.97 3.13
CA ASN A 38 18.85 -2.83 2.26
C ASN A 38 18.23 -1.52 2.77
N ALA A 39 17.33 -1.58 3.76
CA ALA A 39 16.70 -0.40 4.33
C ALA A 39 17.72 0.50 5.04
N THR A 40 17.56 1.80 4.88
CA THR A 40 18.35 2.78 5.64
C THR A 40 18.05 2.65 7.15
N ARG A 41 18.97 3.13 8.00
CA ARG A 41 18.77 3.13 9.46
C ARG A 41 17.45 3.83 9.84
N LEU A 42 17.14 4.94 9.17
CA LEU A 42 15.91 5.69 9.39
C LEU A 42 14.66 4.88 9.01
N GLN A 43 14.67 4.22 7.85
CA GLN A 43 13.55 3.39 7.41
C GLN A 43 13.30 2.22 8.37
N ARG A 44 14.36 1.55 8.85
CA ARG A 44 14.23 0.49 9.86
C ARG A 44 13.64 1.02 11.17
N PHE A 45 14.14 2.16 11.64
CA PHE A 45 13.64 2.78 12.86
C PHE A 45 12.15 3.14 12.73
N VAL A 46 11.77 3.84 11.66
CA VAL A 46 10.36 4.19 11.40
C VAL A 46 9.48 2.95 11.28
N GLY A 47 9.95 1.91 10.58
CA GLY A 47 9.22 0.65 10.44
C GLY A 47 9.00 -0.05 11.79
N VAL A 48 10.03 -0.14 12.64
CA VAL A 48 9.92 -0.73 13.99
C VAL A 48 8.95 0.08 14.84
N VAL A 49 9.07 1.40 14.85
CA VAL A 49 8.18 2.27 15.64
C VAL A 49 6.74 2.12 15.16
N ALA A 50 6.49 2.13 13.85
CA ALA A 50 5.16 1.95 13.30
C ALA A 50 4.57 0.56 13.63
N LEU A 51 5.37 -0.50 13.56
CA LEU A 51 4.94 -1.85 13.91
C LEU A 51 4.59 -1.98 15.40
N VAL A 52 5.45 -1.45 16.28
CA VAL A 52 5.21 -1.44 17.73
C VAL A 52 3.97 -0.63 18.05
N ALA A 53 3.80 0.55 17.45
CA ALA A 53 2.62 1.39 17.63
C ALA A 53 1.34 0.69 17.16
N ALA A 54 1.38 0.00 16.00
CA ALA A 54 0.23 -0.76 15.50
C ALA A 54 -0.15 -1.91 16.42
N ILE A 55 0.84 -2.67 16.94
CA ILE A 55 0.59 -3.78 17.88
C ILE A 55 0.10 -3.28 19.25
N ALA A 56 0.60 -2.14 19.71
CA ALA A 56 0.22 -1.55 20.99
C ALA A 56 -1.10 -0.74 20.94
N SER A 57 -1.59 -0.41 19.76
CA SER A 57 -2.75 0.47 19.58
C SER A 57 -4.02 0.00 20.31
N PRO A 58 -4.36 -1.31 20.43
CA PRO A 58 -5.51 -1.74 21.20
C PRO A 58 -5.43 -1.42 22.69
N ALA A 59 -4.22 -1.38 23.24
CA ALA A 59 -3.99 -1.10 24.66
C ALA A 59 -3.89 0.41 24.96
N ILE A 60 -3.57 1.23 23.96
CA ILE A 60 -3.32 2.67 24.14
C ILE A 60 -4.56 3.52 23.79
N ALA A 61 -5.30 3.12 22.76
CA ALA A 61 -6.34 3.95 22.15
C ALA A 61 -7.64 3.17 21.83
N ASP A 62 -7.91 2.08 22.52
CA ASP A 62 -9.09 1.21 22.30
C ASP A 62 -9.34 0.81 20.84
N VAL A 63 -8.26 0.72 20.04
CA VAL A 63 -8.34 0.35 18.63
C VAL A 63 -8.76 -1.12 18.50
N PRO A 64 -9.75 -1.45 17.64
CA PRO A 64 -10.14 -2.83 17.41
C PRO A 64 -8.94 -3.71 16.98
N ILE A 65 -8.85 -4.91 17.52
CA ILE A 65 -7.75 -5.84 17.23
C ILE A 65 -7.65 -6.12 15.72
N ALA A 66 -8.78 -6.19 15.02
CA ALA A 66 -8.83 -6.37 13.58
C ALA A 66 -8.07 -5.25 12.84
N SER A 67 -8.29 -3.99 13.23
CA SER A 67 -7.61 -2.82 12.65
C SER A 67 -6.11 -2.82 12.98
N ALA A 68 -5.78 -3.09 14.23
CA ALA A 68 -4.40 -3.13 14.71
C ALA A 68 -3.56 -4.20 13.97
N LEU A 69 -4.07 -5.41 13.85
CA LEU A 69 -3.40 -6.51 13.13
C LEU A 69 -3.27 -6.21 11.63
N THR A 70 -4.30 -5.62 11.02
CA THR A 70 -4.29 -5.22 9.60
C THR A 70 -3.19 -4.20 9.34
N VAL A 71 -3.13 -3.13 10.14
CA VAL A 71 -2.09 -2.10 9.98
C VAL A 71 -0.70 -2.69 10.27
N ALA A 72 -0.55 -3.50 11.32
CA ALA A 72 0.73 -4.15 11.64
C ALA A 72 1.25 -5.01 10.48
N LEU A 73 0.36 -5.75 9.80
CA LEU A 73 0.70 -6.58 8.64
C LEU A 73 1.07 -5.75 7.42
N LEU A 74 0.53 -4.54 7.29
CA LEU A 74 0.81 -3.63 6.16
C LEU A 74 2.07 -2.79 6.35
N VAL A 75 2.61 -2.67 7.57
CA VAL A 75 3.89 -1.97 7.81
C VAL A 75 5.04 -2.56 6.98
N PRO A 76 5.29 -3.88 6.96
CA PRO A 76 6.32 -4.47 6.10
C PRO A 76 6.08 -4.23 4.61
N ALA A 77 4.82 -4.29 4.16
CA ALA A 77 4.45 -3.99 2.77
C ALA A 77 4.79 -2.54 2.40
N ALA A 78 4.52 -1.58 3.29
CA ALA A 78 4.89 -0.19 3.12
C ALA A 78 6.41 0.03 3.05
N LEU A 79 7.20 -0.75 3.81
CA LEU A 79 8.66 -0.70 3.73
C LEU A 79 9.19 -1.23 2.38
N ILE A 80 8.56 -2.27 1.85
CA ILE A 80 8.89 -2.79 0.51
C ILE A 80 8.56 -1.74 -0.55
N ASP A 81 7.39 -1.10 -0.46
CA ASP A 81 6.98 -0.03 -1.37
C ASP A 81 7.94 1.16 -1.37
N MET A 82 8.49 1.54 -0.21
CA MET A 82 9.52 2.59 -0.11
C MET A 82 10.79 2.31 -0.92
N GLN A 83 11.08 1.05 -1.21
CA GLN A 83 12.31 0.65 -1.89
C GLN A 83 12.08 0.25 -3.34
N THR A 84 10.94 -0.38 -3.62
CA THR A 84 10.65 -0.99 -4.92
C THR A 84 9.63 -0.22 -5.74
N LEU A 85 8.91 0.73 -5.12
CA LEU A 85 7.73 1.42 -5.71
C LEU A 85 6.68 0.42 -6.22
N ARG A 86 6.59 -0.74 -5.56
CA ARG A 86 5.64 -1.81 -5.85
C ARG A 86 5.12 -2.40 -4.55
N LEU A 87 3.81 -2.34 -4.37
CA LEU A 87 3.15 -3.03 -3.27
C LEU A 87 2.92 -4.50 -3.66
N PRO A 88 3.42 -5.47 -2.87
CA PRO A 88 3.13 -6.88 -3.15
C PRO A 88 1.67 -7.20 -2.82
N ASP A 89 0.90 -7.64 -3.82
CA ASP A 89 -0.53 -7.99 -3.69
C ASP A 89 -0.80 -9.03 -2.60
N VAL A 90 0.16 -9.94 -2.37
CA VAL A 90 0.06 -10.98 -1.34
C VAL A 90 -0.12 -10.38 0.06
N TRP A 91 0.60 -9.30 0.38
CA TRP A 91 0.49 -8.63 1.70
C TRP A 91 -0.83 -7.91 1.88
N ILE A 92 -1.32 -7.25 0.82
CA ILE A 92 -2.62 -6.59 0.84
C ILE A 92 -3.72 -7.63 0.99
N GLY A 93 -3.65 -8.74 0.23
CA GLY A 93 -4.60 -9.84 0.32
C GLY A 93 -4.58 -10.51 1.70
N ALA A 94 -3.40 -10.77 2.26
CA ALA A 94 -3.27 -11.32 3.61
C ALA A 94 -3.85 -10.38 4.66
N ALA A 95 -3.59 -9.08 4.58
CA ALA A 95 -4.15 -8.09 5.49
C ALA A 95 -5.69 -8.02 5.39
N ALA A 96 -6.24 -8.08 4.18
CA ALA A 96 -7.69 -8.13 3.98
C ALA A 96 -8.32 -9.38 4.62
N VAL A 97 -7.72 -10.55 4.43
CA VAL A 97 -8.19 -11.81 5.03
C VAL A 97 -8.10 -11.75 6.55
N VAL A 98 -6.99 -11.28 7.11
CA VAL A 98 -6.81 -11.12 8.56
C VAL A 98 -7.86 -10.17 9.12
N PHE A 99 -8.11 -9.03 8.45
CA PHE A 99 -9.16 -8.10 8.86
C PHE A 99 -10.53 -8.77 8.89
N LEU A 100 -10.94 -9.39 7.78
CA LEU A 100 -12.28 -10.01 7.67
C LEU A 100 -12.48 -11.13 8.69
N VAL A 101 -11.47 -11.98 8.90
CA VAL A 101 -11.56 -13.10 9.85
C VAL A 101 -11.62 -12.58 11.29
N THR A 102 -10.76 -11.63 11.65
CA THR A 102 -10.74 -11.09 13.03
C THR A 102 -11.97 -10.24 13.32
N ASP A 103 -12.47 -9.47 12.38
CA ASP A 103 -13.72 -8.71 12.54
C ASP A 103 -14.94 -9.65 12.67
N ALA A 104 -15.04 -10.69 11.81
CA ALA A 104 -16.09 -11.68 11.90
C ALA A 104 -16.07 -12.43 13.25
N LEU A 105 -14.88 -12.81 13.74
CA LEU A 105 -14.71 -13.45 15.04
C LEU A 105 -15.12 -12.51 16.17
N SER A 106 -14.68 -11.24 16.13
CA SER A 106 -15.05 -10.23 17.13
C SER A 106 -16.56 -10.01 17.21
N ARG A 107 -17.25 -10.05 16.07
CA ARG A 107 -18.73 -10.01 16.03
C ARG A 107 -19.33 -11.26 16.63
N ALA A 108 -18.80 -12.45 16.31
CA ALA A 108 -19.32 -13.72 16.82
C ALA A 108 -19.24 -13.82 18.36
N ILE A 109 -18.21 -13.22 18.96
CA ILE A 109 -18.03 -13.19 20.42
C ILE A 109 -18.61 -11.92 21.08
N GLY A 110 -19.23 -11.04 20.30
CA GLY A 110 -19.92 -9.85 20.81
C GLY A 110 -19.00 -8.70 21.24
N THR A 111 -17.75 -8.67 20.77
CA THR A 111 -16.76 -7.60 21.08
C THR A 111 -16.70 -6.52 20.01
N SER A 112 -17.30 -6.72 18.84
CA SER A 112 -17.42 -5.70 17.77
C SER A 112 -18.86 -5.22 17.65
N GLY A 113 -19.05 -3.91 17.76
CA GLY A 113 -20.37 -3.27 17.62
C GLY A 113 -20.59 -2.52 16.31
N VAL A 114 -19.56 -2.43 15.45
CA VAL A 114 -19.63 -1.62 14.23
C VAL A 114 -20.44 -2.35 13.15
N PRO A 115 -21.46 -1.72 12.54
CA PRO A 115 -22.26 -2.32 11.47
C PRO A 115 -21.39 -2.63 10.24
N PRO A 116 -21.64 -3.76 9.53
CA PRO A 116 -20.90 -4.09 8.30
C PRO A 116 -20.97 -3.00 7.24
N GLY A 117 -22.09 -2.26 7.19
CA GLY A 117 -22.28 -1.13 6.27
C GLY A 117 -21.27 0.00 6.47
N GLU A 118 -20.88 0.28 7.71
CA GLU A 118 -19.88 1.31 7.99
C GLU A 118 -18.47 0.88 7.53
N ILE A 119 -18.14 -0.40 7.65
CA ILE A 119 -16.88 -0.95 7.11
C ILE A 119 -16.82 -0.80 5.60
N VAL A 120 -17.92 -1.12 4.91
CA VAL A 120 -18.02 -0.92 3.46
C VAL A 120 -17.95 0.57 3.12
N LEU A 121 -18.60 1.42 3.89
CA LEU A 121 -18.59 2.87 3.67
C LEU A 121 -17.15 3.42 3.76
N GLY A 122 -16.40 3.07 4.78
CA GLY A 122 -15.01 3.55 4.88
C GLY A 122 -14.08 2.97 3.81
N ALA A 123 -14.27 1.72 3.44
CA ALA A 123 -13.57 1.13 2.30
C ALA A 123 -13.84 1.93 1.01
N LEU A 124 -15.08 2.36 0.79
CA LEU A 124 -15.44 3.20 -0.36
C LEU A 124 -14.91 4.64 -0.23
N VAL A 125 -15.00 5.23 0.97
CA VAL A 125 -14.53 6.61 1.21
C VAL A 125 -13.04 6.75 0.93
N LEU A 126 -12.23 5.75 1.29
CA LEU A 126 -10.80 5.73 0.96
C LEU A 126 -10.52 5.21 -0.46
N GLY A 127 -11.20 4.17 -0.88
CA GLY A 127 -10.92 3.46 -2.12
C GLY A 127 -11.39 4.22 -3.37
N VAL A 128 -12.58 4.83 -3.35
CA VAL A 128 -13.14 5.48 -4.54
C VAL A 128 -12.31 6.68 -5.02
N PRO A 129 -11.87 7.63 -4.15
CA PRO A 129 -11.01 8.72 -4.62
C PRO A 129 -9.72 8.24 -5.28
N LEU A 130 -9.07 7.22 -4.71
CA LEU A 130 -7.85 6.67 -5.28
C LEU A 130 -8.11 5.88 -6.57
N LEU A 131 -9.23 5.18 -6.66
CA LEU A 131 -9.66 4.52 -7.89
C LEU A 131 -9.92 5.55 -9.01
N LEU A 132 -10.62 6.63 -8.71
CA LEU A 132 -10.87 7.70 -9.68
C LEU A 132 -9.57 8.37 -10.14
N LEU A 133 -8.64 8.59 -9.20
CA LEU A 133 -7.32 9.12 -9.53
C LEU A 133 -6.52 8.16 -10.43
N HIS A 134 -6.55 6.86 -10.13
CA HIS A 134 -5.93 5.83 -10.97
C HIS A 134 -6.55 5.79 -12.38
N LEU A 135 -7.87 5.84 -12.49
CA LEU A 135 -8.56 5.85 -13.78
C LEU A 135 -8.26 7.12 -14.58
N ALA A 136 -8.14 8.28 -13.92
CA ALA A 136 -7.79 9.54 -14.56
C ALA A 136 -6.32 9.60 -15.03
N SER A 137 -5.40 8.94 -14.30
CA SER A 137 -3.97 8.95 -14.60
C SER A 137 -3.30 7.64 -14.15
N PRO A 138 -3.43 6.55 -14.94
CA PRO A 138 -2.88 5.23 -14.57
C PRO A 138 -1.36 5.21 -14.40
N SER A 139 -0.66 6.14 -15.04
CA SER A 139 0.80 6.26 -14.94
C SER A 139 1.29 6.98 -13.68
N SER A 140 0.42 7.69 -12.97
CA SER A 140 0.77 8.47 -11.78
C SER A 140 0.67 7.68 -10.49
N MET A 141 -0.16 6.63 -10.46
CA MET A 141 -0.48 5.86 -9.26
C MET A 141 -0.67 4.38 -9.56
N GLY A 142 -0.06 3.54 -8.74
CA GLY A 142 -0.20 2.08 -8.86
C GLY A 142 -1.60 1.59 -8.44
N PHE A 143 -2.11 0.55 -9.11
CA PHE A 143 -3.37 -0.09 -8.70
C PHE A 143 -3.25 -0.77 -7.31
N GLY A 144 -2.03 -1.06 -6.88
CA GLY A 144 -1.73 -1.55 -5.52
C GLY A 144 -2.18 -0.58 -4.43
N ASP A 145 -2.00 0.74 -4.65
CA ASP A 145 -2.43 1.78 -3.70
C ASP A 145 -3.95 1.86 -3.57
N VAL A 146 -4.68 1.59 -4.68
CA VAL A 146 -6.15 1.50 -4.65
C VAL A 146 -6.61 0.33 -3.80
N LYS A 147 -6.02 -0.86 -3.99
CA LYS A 147 -6.33 -2.04 -3.16
C LYS A 147 -5.99 -1.79 -1.69
N LEU A 148 -4.82 -1.20 -1.43
CA LEU A 148 -4.37 -0.85 -0.09
C LEU A 148 -5.36 0.11 0.60
N SER A 149 -5.84 1.14 -0.11
CA SER A 149 -6.78 2.11 0.44
C SER A 149 -8.13 1.49 0.83
N VAL A 150 -8.63 0.54 0.04
CA VAL A 150 -9.85 -0.20 0.36
C VAL A 150 -9.69 -0.97 1.68
N VAL A 151 -8.58 -1.70 1.85
CA VAL A 151 -8.30 -2.48 3.07
C VAL A 151 -8.11 -1.57 4.28
N LEU A 152 -7.37 -0.47 4.14
CA LEU A 152 -7.17 0.50 5.22
C LEU A 152 -8.44 1.27 5.56
N GLY A 153 -9.27 1.60 4.57
CA GLY A 153 -10.57 2.21 4.79
C GLY A 153 -11.50 1.32 5.59
N ALA A 154 -11.54 0.01 5.29
CA ALA A 154 -12.25 -0.97 6.09
C ALA A 154 -11.71 -1.05 7.53
N ALA A 155 -10.39 -1.07 7.68
CA ALA A 155 -9.74 -1.14 8.99
C ALA A 155 -10.01 0.10 9.86
N ILE A 156 -9.99 1.31 9.29
CA ILE A 156 -10.33 2.55 9.98
C ILE A 156 -11.79 2.52 10.44
N SER A 157 -12.69 2.07 9.59
CA SER A 157 -14.13 2.09 9.85
C SER A 157 -14.57 1.09 10.90
N ALA A 158 -13.74 0.10 11.25
CA ALA A 158 -13.97 -0.72 12.43
C ALA A 158 -13.93 0.09 13.74
N THR A 159 -13.39 1.30 13.69
CA THR A 159 -13.42 2.29 14.78
C THR A 159 -14.46 3.38 14.49
N ASP A 160 -14.24 4.15 13.44
CA ASP A 160 -15.13 5.21 12.96
C ASP A 160 -14.83 5.53 11.48
N TRP A 161 -15.81 5.41 10.61
CA TRP A 161 -15.62 5.70 9.17
C TRP A 161 -15.31 7.17 8.87
N HIS A 162 -15.69 8.11 9.78
CA HIS A 162 -15.36 9.55 9.62
C HIS A 162 -13.85 9.81 9.63
N LEU A 163 -13.05 8.93 10.23
CA LEU A 163 -11.60 9.03 10.24
C LEU A 163 -10.96 8.75 8.87
N ALA A 164 -11.71 8.15 7.93
CA ALA A 164 -11.18 7.80 6.62
C ALA A 164 -10.75 9.04 5.80
N LEU A 165 -11.56 10.11 5.80
CA LEU A 165 -11.20 11.34 5.08
C LEU A 165 -10.01 12.09 5.68
N PRO A 166 -9.92 12.34 6.99
CA PRO A 166 -8.72 12.89 7.61
C PRO A 166 -7.45 12.06 7.34
N ALA A 167 -7.55 10.73 7.40
CA ALA A 167 -6.44 9.85 7.09
C ALA A 167 -5.99 10.00 5.63
N LEU A 168 -6.92 10.06 4.68
CA LEU A 168 -6.62 10.30 3.27
C LEU A 168 -5.95 11.67 3.06
N ALA A 169 -6.49 12.73 3.67
CA ALA A 169 -5.93 14.08 3.59
C ALA A 169 -4.50 14.13 4.15
N LEU A 170 -4.27 13.47 5.30
CA LEU A 170 -2.95 13.38 5.92
C LEU A 170 -1.97 12.58 5.03
N ALA A 171 -2.40 11.45 4.46
CA ALA A 171 -1.58 10.66 3.54
C ALA A 171 -1.20 11.46 2.30
N ALA A 172 -2.16 12.12 1.66
CA ALA A 172 -1.93 12.95 0.49
C ALA A 172 -1.03 14.15 0.80
N GLY A 173 -1.28 14.85 1.90
CA GLY A 173 -0.50 16.01 2.34
C GLY A 173 0.96 15.64 2.67
N THR A 174 1.18 14.57 3.42
CA THR A 174 2.54 14.12 3.76
C THR A 174 3.31 13.65 2.53
N THR A 175 2.67 12.88 1.65
CA THR A 175 3.29 12.41 0.40
C THR A 175 3.61 13.57 -0.54
N ALA A 176 2.68 14.53 -0.70
CA ALA A 176 2.91 15.73 -1.49
C ALA A 176 4.07 16.59 -0.94
N THR A 177 4.09 16.81 0.38
CA THR A 177 5.16 17.56 1.04
C THR A 177 6.53 16.90 0.83
N VAL A 178 6.62 15.59 1.03
CA VAL A 178 7.87 14.83 0.77
C VAL A 178 8.27 14.94 -0.71
N GLY A 179 7.29 14.90 -1.63
CA GLY A 179 7.52 15.06 -3.07
C GLY A 179 8.13 16.40 -3.43
N ILE A 180 7.58 17.46 -2.91
CA ILE A 180 8.06 18.83 -3.13
C ILE A 180 9.47 19.01 -2.56
N VAL A 181 9.69 18.59 -1.31
CA VAL A 181 10.97 18.72 -0.62
C VAL A 181 12.07 17.91 -1.33
N ARG A 182 11.77 16.69 -1.74
CA ARG A 182 12.73 15.81 -2.41
C ARG A 182 12.83 16.04 -3.91
N ARG A 183 11.97 16.88 -4.49
CA ARG A 183 11.85 17.09 -5.95
C ARG A 183 11.77 15.76 -6.72
N ALA A 184 11.11 14.77 -6.10
CA ALA A 184 11.01 13.44 -6.64
C ALA A 184 9.93 13.36 -7.73
N ARG A 185 10.22 12.67 -8.84
CA ARG A 185 9.26 12.46 -9.93
C ARG A 185 8.27 11.34 -9.64
N SER A 186 8.60 10.44 -8.73
CA SER A 186 7.75 9.34 -8.26
C SER A 186 7.96 9.14 -6.77
N LEU A 187 6.88 8.90 -6.05
CA LEU A 187 6.89 8.68 -4.60
C LEU A 187 6.02 7.47 -4.26
N PRO A 188 6.47 6.64 -3.31
CA PRO A 188 5.62 5.59 -2.77
C PRO A 188 4.48 6.24 -1.96
N PHE A 189 3.23 5.98 -2.34
CA PHE A 189 2.05 6.47 -1.63
C PHE A 189 1.68 5.56 -0.45
N GLY A 190 1.96 4.26 -0.56
CA GLY A 190 1.66 3.24 0.44
C GLY A 190 2.11 3.59 1.86
N PRO A 191 3.38 3.97 2.09
CA PRO A 191 3.87 4.36 3.42
C PRO A 191 3.13 5.55 4.02
N GLY A 192 2.78 6.55 3.19
CA GLY A 192 1.97 7.70 3.60
C GLY A 192 0.59 7.26 4.08
N LEU A 193 -0.03 6.35 3.35
CA LEU A 193 -1.38 5.85 3.64
C LEU A 193 -1.40 4.98 4.92
N VAL A 194 -0.46 4.05 5.06
CA VAL A 194 -0.33 3.22 6.29
C VAL A 194 -0.02 4.07 7.51
N GLY A 195 0.91 5.03 7.39
CA GLY A 195 1.26 5.93 8.48
C GLY A 195 0.11 6.85 8.90
N ALA A 196 -0.61 7.42 7.93
CA ALA A 196 -1.77 8.27 8.19
C ALA A 196 -2.92 7.49 8.85
N THR A 197 -3.16 6.25 8.42
CA THR A 197 -4.13 5.34 9.05
C THR A 197 -3.76 5.06 10.51
N LEU A 198 -2.50 4.74 10.78
CA LEU A 198 -2.04 4.49 12.14
C LEU A 198 -2.21 5.74 13.04
N ILE A 199 -1.86 6.92 12.52
CA ILE A 199 -2.05 8.18 13.24
C ILE A 199 -3.54 8.44 13.50
N ALA A 200 -4.41 8.24 12.51
CA ALA A 200 -5.85 8.42 12.67
C ALA A 200 -6.44 7.48 13.73
N LEU A 201 -6.03 6.20 13.74
CA LEU A 201 -6.44 5.24 14.75
C LEU A 201 -5.96 5.59 16.16
N LEU A 202 -4.74 6.08 16.31
CA LEU A 202 -4.19 6.49 17.62
C LEU A 202 -4.78 7.81 18.12
N ALA A 203 -5.17 8.69 17.20
CA ALA A 203 -5.72 10.01 17.52
C ALA A 203 -7.26 10.03 17.60
N GLN A 204 -7.91 8.88 17.46
CA GLN A 204 -9.39 8.78 17.41
C GLN A 204 -10.08 9.46 18.59
N ASP A 205 -9.54 9.28 19.81
CA ASP A 205 -10.12 9.87 21.02
C ASP A 205 -10.13 11.41 21.01
N VAL A 206 -9.14 12.01 20.33
CA VAL A 206 -9.04 13.46 20.18
C VAL A 206 -9.91 13.95 19.02
N LEU A 207 -9.94 13.20 17.90
CA LEU A 207 -10.62 13.61 16.67
C LEU A 207 -12.14 13.39 16.71
N VAL A 208 -12.61 12.38 17.46
CA VAL A 208 -14.05 12.05 17.54
C VAL A 208 -14.74 12.81 18.68
N ARG A 209 -14.01 13.23 19.72
CA ARG A 209 -14.54 13.96 20.87
C ARG A 209 -14.47 15.48 20.74
N SER A 210 -13.83 16.01 19.69
CA SER A 210 -13.78 17.45 19.37
C SER A 210 -14.93 17.86 18.44
#